data_c83380132ac0025101a284f6250c85cb
#
_entry.id   c83380132ac0025101a284f6250c85cb
#
_cell.length_a   1.000
_cell.length_b   1.000
_cell.length_c   1.000
_cell.angle_alpha   90.00
_cell.angle_beta   90.00
_cell.angle_gamma   90.00
#
_symmetry.space_group_name_H-M   'P 1'
#
loop_
_entity.id
_entity.type
_entity.pdbx_description
1 polymer ?
#
loop_
_entity_poly.entity_id
_entity_poly.type
_entity_poly.pdbx_seq_one_letter_code
_entity_poly.pdbx_strand_id
1 'polypeptide(L)'
;MQILFFRHSMTAGNLEHRYLGCKTDEPLCQEGIAFAKQQVKQGSFPLPEQVFVSPMRRCRETASILFPNLKQQIHPDLRECDFGMFEGKNYRELSNCPEYQAWIDSGGTLPFP
;
A
#
# COMPACT_ATOMS: atom_id res chain seq x y z
N MET A 1 24.49 9.01 -0.79
CA MET A 1 23.07 9.00 -1.22
C MET A 1 22.25 8.30 -0.16
N GLN A 2 21.09 8.86 0.16
CA GLN A 2 20.16 8.27 1.13
C GLN A 2 18.85 7.95 0.42
N ILE A 3 18.31 6.74 0.64
CA ILE A 3 17.02 6.33 0.08
C ILE A 3 16.07 6.07 1.25
N LEU A 4 14.90 6.71 1.20
CA LEU A 4 13.85 6.53 2.19
C LEU A 4 12.68 5.79 1.54
N PHE A 5 12.18 4.77 2.22
CA PHE A 5 11.02 4.02 1.79
C PHE A 5 9.81 4.40 2.66
N PHE A 6 8.71 4.74 2.01
CA PHE A 6 7.46 5.06 2.68
C PHE A 6 6.38 4.08 2.23
N ARG A 7 5.66 3.54 3.17
CA ARG A 7 4.44 2.82 2.88
C ARG A 7 3.31 3.83 2.71
N HIS A 8 2.40 3.59 1.76
CA HIS A 8 1.21 4.41 1.61
C HIS A 8 0.38 4.41 2.88
N SER A 9 -0.42 5.47 3.09
CA SER A 9 -1.32 5.56 4.22
C SER A 9 -2.54 4.65 4.02
N MET A 10 -3.46 4.67 4.95
CA MET A 10 -4.54 3.69 5.03
C MET A 10 -5.65 3.94 4.01
N THR A 11 -6.15 2.85 3.45
CA THR A 11 -7.36 2.81 2.65
C THR A 11 -8.47 2.12 3.46
N ALA A 12 -9.70 2.15 2.95
CA ALA A 12 -10.80 1.42 3.58
C ALA A 12 -10.49 -0.08 3.69
N GLY A 13 -9.88 -0.66 2.64
CA GLY A 13 -9.49 -2.07 2.64
C GLY A 13 -8.42 -2.38 3.68
N ASN A 14 -7.48 -1.46 3.92
CA ASN A 14 -6.48 -1.63 4.98
C ASN A 14 -7.14 -1.71 6.35
N LEU A 15 -8.16 -0.90 6.62
CA LEU A 15 -8.88 -0.94 7.89
C LEU A 15 -9.62 -2.26 8.09
N GLU A 16 -9.98 -2.93 7.01
CA GLU A 16 -10.62 -4.24 7.05
C GLU A 16 -9.64 -5.40 6.92
N HIS A 17 -8.34 -5.11 6.90
CA HIS A 17 -7.26 -6.10 6.78
C HIS A 17 -7.34 -6.92 5.49
N ARG A 18 -7.75 -6.29 4.37
CA ARG A 18 -7.85 -6.94 3.08
C ARG A 18 -6.51 -6.98 2.37
N TYR A 19 -6.30 -8.00 1.55
CA TYR A 19 -5.16 -8.09 0.65
C TYR A 19 -5.41 -7.17 -0.54
N LEU A 20 -4.66 -6.08 -0.60
CA LEU A 20 -4.79 -5.07 -1.65
C LEU A 20 -3.53 -5.07 -2.51
N GLY A 21 -3.62 -5.70 -3.64
CA GLY A 21 -2.53 -5.79 -4.60
C GLY A 21 -2.71 -4.84 -5.78
N CYS A 22 -2.08 -5.18 -6.89
CA CYS A 22 -2.10 -4.34 -8.09
C CYS A 22 -3.46 -4.31 -8.80
N LYS A 23 -4.37 -5.23 -8.47
CA LYS A 23 -5.71 -5.27 -9.06
C LYS A 23 -6.73 -4.41 -8.32
N THR A 24 -6.34 -3.81 -7.19
CA THR A 24 -7.21 -2.98 -6.37
C THR A 24 -6.63 -1.58 -6.30
N ASP A 25 -7.33 -0.61 -6.86
CA ASP A 25 -6.85 0.76 -6.95
C ASP A 25 -7.75 1.75 -6.19
N GLU A 26 -7.97 1.46 -4.91
CA GLU A 26 -8.81 2.31 -4.07
C GLU A 26 -8.04 3.50 -3.51
N PRO A 27 -8.75 4.61 -3.21
CA PRO A 27 -8.13 5.81 -2.64
C PRO A 27 -7.85 5.64 -1.15
N LEU A 28 -7.13 6.60 -0.58
CA LEU A 28 -7.00 6.72 0.86
C LEU A 28 -8.38 6.98 1.48
N CYS A 29 -8.63 6.40 2.65
CA CYS A 29 -9.80 6.73 3.45
C CYS A 29 -9.54 8.01 4.26
N GLN A 30 -10.58 8.53 4.92
CA GLN A 30 -10.46 9.75 5.72
C GLN A 30 -9.40 9.62 6.81
N GLU A 31 -9.36 8.49 7.50
CA GLU A 31 -8.38 8.20 8.53
C GLU A 31 -6.97 8.18 7.97
N GLY A 32 -6.80 7.63 6.77
CA GLY A 32 -5.50 7.61 6.09
C GLY A 32 -5.02 8.99 5.69
N ILE A 33 -5.92 9.82 5.19
CA ILE A 33 -5.62 11.22 4.85
C ILE A 33 -5.22 12.00 6.12
N ALA A 34 -5.99 11.86 7.18
CA ALA A 34 -5.72 12.54 8.44
C ALA A 34 -4.37 12.11 9.03
N PHE A 35 -4.07 10.82 8.99
CA PHE A 35 -2.80 10.30 9.47
C PHE A 35 -1.62 10.86 8.67
N ALA A 36 -1.71 10.88 7.36
CA ALA A 36 -0.64 11.42 6.51
C ALA A 36 -0.41 12.92 6.78
N LYS A 37 -1.48 13.69 6.94
CA LYS A 37 -1.38 15.10 7.28
C LYS A 37 -0.73 15.32 8.64
N GLN A 38 -1.03 14.45 9.60
CA GLN A 38 -0.41 14.52 10.92
C GLN A 38 1.09 14.24 10.84
N GLN A 39 1.52 13.30 10.02
CA GLN A 39 2.94 13.01 9.82
C GLN A 39 3.69 14.23 9.28
N VAL A 40 3.07 14.97 8.37
CA VAL A 40 3.65 16.24 7.87
C VAL A 40 3.83 17.23 9.00
N LYS A 41 2.83 17.39 9.86
CA LYS A 41 2.91 18.33 11.00
C LYS A 41 4.01 17.94 11.98
N GLN A 42 4.21 16.66 12.20
CA GLN A 42 5.25 16.17 13.11
C GLN A 42 6.65 16.37 12.54
N GLY A 43 6.78 16.50 11.21
CA GLY A 43 8.07 16.70 10.56
C GLY A 43 9.08 15.60 10.83
N SER A 44 8.61 14.35 10.94
CA SER A 44 9.42 13.22 11.40
C SER A 44 10.36 12.64 10.34
N PHE A 45 10.41 13.22 9.15
CA PHE A 45 11.25 12.73 8.06
C PHE A 45 11.87 13.89 7.28
N PRO A 46 13.07 13.70 6.69
CA PRO A 46 13.70 14.74 5.89
C PRO A 46 12.97 14.95 4.56
N LEU A 47 13.10 16.18 4.02
CA LEU A 47 12.57 16.50 2.69
C LEU A 47 13.46 15.86 1.64
N PRO A 48 12.92 14.97 0.76
CA PRO A 48 13.72 14.37 -0.31
C PRO A 48 13.93 15.32 -1.47
N GLU A 49 14.94 15.04 -2.29
CA GLU A 49 15.17 15.77 -3.53
C GLU A 49 14.27 15.27 -4.65
N GLN A 50 13.97 13.95 -4.68
CA GLN A 50 13.15 13.31 -5.68
C GLN A 50 12.19 12.34 -5.04
N VAL A 51 11.01 12.18 -5.66
CA VAL A 51 9.97 11.26 -5.21
C VAL A 51 9.63 10.30 -6.33
N PHE A 52 9.86 9.01 -6.08
CA PHE A 52 9.42 7.93 -6.95
C PHE A 52 8.21 7.27 -6.32
N VAL A 53 7.18 6.98 -7.12
CA VAL A 53 5.90 6.53 -6.57
C VAL A 53 5.31 5.41 -7.44
N SER A 54 4.63 4.47 -6.78
CA SER A 54 3.79 3.49 -7.44
C SER A 54 2.63 4.17 -8.17
N PRO A 55 2.15 3.62 -9.30
CA PRO A 55 1.00 4.20 -10.01
C PRO A 55 -0.33 4.07 -9.25
N MET A 56 -0.38 3.30 -8.17
CA MET A 56 -1.62 3.10 -7.41
C MET A 56 -2.08 4.40 -6.75
N ARG A 57 -3.41 4.64 -6.73
CA ARG A 57 -3.98 5.86 -6.15
C ARG A 57 -3.53 6.08 -4.72
N ARG A 58 -3.58 5.04 -3.88
CA ARG A 58 -3.18 5.15 -2.48
C ARG A 58 -1.75 5.65 -2.31
N CYS A 59 -0.87 5.26 -3.21
CA CYS A 59 0.54 5.70 -3.17
C CYS A 59 0.69 7.15 -3.65
N ARG A 60 0.05 7.49 -4.77
CA ARG A 60 0.11 8.86 -5.32
C ARG A 60 -0.54 9.87 -4.39
N GLU A 61 -1.65 9.51 -3.76
CA GLU A 61 -2.34 10.38 -2.80
C GLU A 61 -1.50 10.59 -1.55
N THR A 62 -0.86 9.54 -1.04
CA THR A 62 0.08 9.68 0.08
C THR A 62 1.23 10.63 -0.27
N ALA A 63 1.85 10.43 -1.43
CA ALA A 63 2.95 11.29 -1.87
C ALA A 63 2.52 12.74 -2.03
N SER A 64 1.31 12.99 -2.53
CA SER A 64 0.76 14.34 -2.69
C SER A 64 0.58 15.04 -1.34
N ILE A 65 0.24 14.31 -0.29
CA ILE A 65 0.09 14.87 1.05
C ILE A 65 1.46 15.13 1.68
N LEU A 66 2.37 14.15 1.59
CA LEU A 66 3.68 14.27 2.23
C LEU A 66 4.60 15.26 1.53
N PHE A 67 4.56 15.30 0.21
CA PHE A 67 5.49 16.09 -0.62
C PHE A 67 4.76 16.86 -1.71
N PRO A 68 3.87 17.81 -1.33
CA PRO A 68 2.99 18.47 -2.30
C PRO A 68 3.73 19.33 -3.34
N ASN A 69 4.96 19.73 -3.02
CA ASN A 69 5.74 20.63 -3.87
C ASN A 69 6.74 19.90 -4.78
N LEU A 70 6.77 18.57 -4.70
CA LEU A 70 7.69 17.77 -5.50
C LEU A 70 6.93 17.00 -6.59
N LYS A 71 7.53 16.97 -7.79
CA LYS A 71 6.96 16.20 -8.88
C LYS A 71 7.11 14.71 -8.59
N GLN A 72 6.00 13.98 -8.72
CA GLN A 72 6.01 12.53 -8.59
C GLN A 72 6.51 11.88 -9.88
N GLN A 73 7.48 11.00 -9.75
CA GLN A 73 7.97 10.17 -10.84
C GLN A 73 7.33 8.80 -10.70
N ILE A 74 6.38 8.49 -11.57
CA ILE A 74 5.61 7.24 -11.50
C ILE A 74 6.43 6.10 -12.05
N HIS A 75 6.58 5.02 -11.27
CA HIS A 75 7.31 3.84 -11.66
C HIS A 75 6.41 2.61 -11.58
N PRO A 76 6.06 2.00 -12.74
CA PRO A 76 5.16 0.84 -12.75
C PRO A 76 5.67 -0.35 -11.92
N ASP A 77 6.97 -0.52 -11.83
CA ASP A 77 7.57 -1.64 -11.10
C ASP A 77 7.44 -1.51 -9.58
N LEU A 78 7.00 -0.35 -9.08
CA LEU A 78 6.74 -0.15 -7.66
C LEU A 78 5.32 -0.60 -7.24
N ARG A 79 4.56 -1.18 -8.17
CA ARG A 79 3.24 -1.70 -7.84
C ARG A 79 3.34 -2.87 -6.87
N GLU A 80 2.32 -3.00 -6.03
CA GLU A 80 2.14 -4.18 -5.21
C GLU A 80 1.94 -5.41 -6.11
N CYS A 81 2.20 -6.60 -5.58
CA CYS A 81 1.98 -7.83 -6.31
C CYS A 81 0.49 -8.07 -6.57
N ASP A 82 0.20 -9.01 -7.45
CA ASP A 82 -1.15 -9.51 -7.68
C ASP A 82 -1.39 -10.66 -6.70
N PHE A 83 -2.33 -10.47 -5.76
CA PHE A 83 -2.63 -11.49 -4.77
C PHE A 83 -3.54 -12.61 -5.28
N GLY A 84 -3.84 -12.62 -6.58
CA GLY A 84 -4.63 -13.68 -7.19
C GLY A 84 -6.02 -13.77 -6.54
N MET A 85 -6.45 -14.99 -6.20
CA MET A 85 -7.77 -15.18 -5.60
C MET A 85 -7.89 -14.60 -4.19
N PHE A 86 -6.79 -14.20 -3.54
CA PHE A 86 -6.85 -13.55 -2.24
C PHE A 86 -7.14 -12.05 -2.34
N GLU A 87 -7.03 -11.48 -3.52
CA GLU A 87 -7.21 -10.06 -3.77
C GLU A 87 -8.57 -9.57 -3.26
N GLY A 88 -8.58 -8.52 -2.46
CA GLY A 88 -9.79 -7.92 -1.92
C GLY A 88 -10.43 -8.66 -0.75
N LYS A 89 -9.86 -9.78 -0.33
CA LYS A 89 -10.38 -10.58 0.77
C LYS A 89 -9.49 -10.44 2.01
N ASN A 90 -10.08 -10.64 3.18
CA ASN A 90 -9.32 -10.65 4.42
C ASN A 90 -9.17 -12.07 4.98
N TYR A 91 -8.36 -12.21 6.03
CA TYR A 91 -8.07 -13.53 6.60
C TYR A 91 -9.33 -14.25 7.12
N ARG A 92 -10.36 -13.50 7.54
CA ARG A 92 -11.62 -14.10 8.02
C ARG A 92 -12.38 -14.74 6.87
N GLU A 93 -12.46 -14.04 5.74
CA GLU A 93 -13.14 -14.54 4.54
C GLU A 93 -12.38 -15.72 3.92
N LEU A 94 -11.07 -15.78 4.14
CA LEU A 94 -10.22 -16.84 3.62
C LEU A 94 -10.03 -18.00 4.60
N SER A 95 -10.61 -17.94 5.80
CA SER A 95 -10.37 -18.92 6.86
C SER A 95 -10.74 -20.37 6.47
N ASN A 96 -11.73 -20.55 5.58
CA ASN A 96 -12.15 -21.86 5.10
C ASN A 96 -11.65 -22.17 3.68
N CYS A 97 -10.69 -21.41 3.19
CA CYS A 97 -10.13 -21.59 1.85
C CYS A 97 -8.89 -22.50 1.95
N PRO A 98 -8.93 -23.71 1.34
CA PRO A 98 -7.78 -24.63 1.40
C PRO A 98 -6.51 -24.06 0.79
N GLU A 99 -6.63 -23.29 -0.28
CA GLU A 99 -5.48 -22.65 -0.92
C GLU A 99 -4.82 -21.61 -0.02
N TYR A 100 -5.63 -20.90 0.77
CA TYR A 100 -5.10 -19.94 1.73
C TYR A 100 -4.36 -20.65 2.86
N GLN A 101 -4.93 -21.73 3.39
CA GLN A 101 -4.27 -22.53 4.43
C GLN A 101 -2.95 -23.10 3.92
N ALA A 102 -2.92 -23.61 2.69
CA ALA A 102 -1.69 -24.12 2.09
C ALA A 102 -0.64 -23.03 1.95
N TRP A 103 -1.05 -21.82 1.57
CA TRP A 103 -0.15 -20.68 1.44
C TRP A 103 0.43 -20.28 2.81
N ILE A 104 -0.41 -20.23 3.85
CA ILE A 104 0.03 -19.95 5.22
C ILE A 104 1.02 -21.03 5.68
N ASP A 105 0.70 -22.31 5.47
CA ASP A 105 1.54 -23.43 5.90
C ASP A 105 2.90 -23.43 5.20
N SER A 106 2.97 -22.86 4.00
CA SER A 106 4.23 -22.73 3.25
C SER A 106 5.11 -21.59 3.75
N GLY A 107 4.62 -20.79 4.71
CA GLY A 107 5.31 -19.58 5.13
C GLY A 107 5.29 -18.48 4.08
N GLY A 108 4.30 -18.49 3.19
CA GLY A 108 4.16 -17.51 2.12
C GLY A 108 5.05 -17.77 0.92
N THR A 109 5.59 -18.99 0.77
CA THR A 109 6.51 -19.31 -0.34
C THR A 109 5.80 -19.80 -1.60
N LEU A 110 4.55 -20.28 -1.48
CA LEU A 110 3.76 -20.66 -2.65
C LEU A 110 3.31 -19.42 -3.42
N PRO A 111 3.16 -19.52 -4.74
CA PRO A 111 2.58 -18.42 -5.52
C PRO A 111 1.11 -18.21 -5.12
N PHE A 112 0.60 -17.01 -5.36
CA PHE A 112 -0.82 -16.71 -5.14
C PHE A 112 -1.66 -17.42 -6.21
N PRO A 113 -2.71 -18.11 -5.79
CA PRO A 113 -3.56 -18.87 -6.73
C PRO A 113 -4.46 -18.00 -7.60
#